data_60a2fad35acb71c93684a5270ddd26b2
#
_entry.id   60a2fad35acb71c93684a5270ddd26b2
#
_cell.length_a   1.000
_cell.length_b   1.000
_cell.length_c   1.000
_cell.angle_alpha   90.00
_cell.angle_beta   90.00
_cell.angle_gamma   90.00
#
_symmetry.space_group_name_H-M   'P 1'
#
loop_
_entity.id
_entity.type
_entity.pdbx_description
1 polymer ?
#
loop_
_entity_poly.entity_id
_entity_poly.type
_entity_poly.pdbx_seq_one_letter_code
_entity_poly.pdbx_strand_id
1 'polypeptide(L)'
;MIYCEQPISRDYERKGGCFVNEYIQALPGILFWVVLFVVLRVTRKSRAEAPKNAAQRKLVNDVIAIIERTAPDFDGAAVYPSGSMERSASGSYGGHIAFQSLCGGRFEYNFESHGYSVSREMALTLAAAIAKRFGSEYRPVYSRAESISGYRVMSPRQLAEEREQ
;
A
#
# COMPACT_ATOMS: atom_id res chain seq x y z
N MET A 1 -79.82 34.68 -33.04
CA MET A 1 -78.62 33.86 -32.85
C MET A 1 -77.58 34.73 -32.19
N ILE A 2 -77.43 34.57 -30.90
CA ILE A 2 -76.48 35.34 -30.11
C ILE A 2 -75.39 34.32 -29.65
N TYR A 3 -74.16 34.49 -30.16
CA TYR A 3 -73.01 33.71 -29.71
C TYR A 3 -72.44 34.38 -28.47
N CYS A 4 -72.45 33.68 -27.34
CA CYS A 4 -71.66 34.03 -26.15
C CYS A 4 -70.23 33.52 -26.27
N GLU A 5 -69.30 34.45 -26.44
CA GLU A 5 -67.86 34.14 -26.25
C GLU A 5 -67.56 34.09 -24.75
N GLN A 6 -67.08 32.98 -24.29
CA GLN A 6 -66.51 32.86 -22.93
C GLN A 6 -65.07 33.30 -22.95
N PRO A 7 -64.59 34.06 -21.98
CA PRO A 7 -63.18 34.41 -21.84
C PRO A 7 -62.40 33.24 -21.24
N ILE A 8 -61.36 32.79 -21.96
CA ILE A 8 -60.38 31.82 -21.49
C ILE A 8 -59.55 32.49 -20.41
N SER A 9 -59.69 32.00 -19.18
CA SER A 9 -58.90 32.49 -18.04
C SER A 9 -57.38 32.15 -18.19
N ARG A 10 -56.57 33.20 -18.20
CA ARG A 10 -55.09 33.17 -18.21
C ARG A 10 -54.53 33.02 -16.79
N ASP A 11 -54.81 31.94 -16.11
CA ASP A 11 -54.33 31.77 -14.73
C ASP A 11 -53.36 30.58 -14.54
N TYR A 12 -52.75 30.07 -15.61
CA TYR A 12 -51.88 28.90 -15.50
C TYR A 12 -50.37 29.18 -15.56
N GLU A 13 -49.94 30.45 -15.66
CA GLU A 13 -48.49 30.74 -15.87
C GLU A 13 -47.74 31.26 -14.66
N ARG A 14 -48.24 31.18 -13.43
CA ARG A 14 -47.55 31.77 -12.26
C ARG A 14 -47.09 30.82 -11.18
N LYS A 15 -47.18 29.51 -11.33
CA LYS A 15 -46.75 28.54 -10.30
C LYS A 15 -45.43 27.79 -10.60
N GLY A 16 -44.83 27.95 -11.76
CA GLY A 16 -43.57 27.26 -12.12
C GLY A 16 -42.28 27.98 -11.71
N GLY A 17 -42.37 29.29 -11.41
CA GLY A 17 -41.14 30.09 -11.23
C GLY A 17 -40.54 30.09 -9.82
N CYS A 18 -41.30 29.76 -8.77
CA CYS A 18 -40.80 29.84 -7.39
C CYS A 18 -39.97 28.63 -6.96
N PHE A 19 -40.27 27.43 -7.48
CA PHE A 19 -39.59 26.22 -7.06
C PHE A 19 -38.14 26.14 -7.56
N VAL A 20 -37.83 26.65 -8.74
CA VAL A 20 -36.48 26.61 -9.32
C VAL A 20 -35.51 27.53 -8.56
N ASN A 21 -36.02 28.66 -8.04
CA ASN A 21 -35.18 29.65 -7.36
C ASN A 21 -34.77 29.21 -5.95
N GLU A 22 -35.59 28.43 -5.25
CA GLU A 22 -35.24 27.88 -3.92
C GLU A 22 -34.18 26.79 -4.02
N TYR A 23 -34.20 25.95 -5.06
CA TYR A 23 -33.17 24.93 -5.29
C TYR A 23 -31.84 25.55 -5.66
N ILE A 24 -31.82 26.66 -6.43
CA ILE A 24 -30.57 27.34 -6.80
C ILE A 24 -29.92 28.00 -5.59
N GLN A 25 -30.68 28.48 -4.63
CA GLN A 25 -30.13 29.06 -3.38
C GLN A 25 -29.61 28.02 -2.40
N ALA A 26 -30.13 26.77 -2.44
CA ALA A 26 -29.65 25.67 -1.58
C ALA A 26 -28.42 24.96 -2.12
N LEU A 27 -28.13 25.06 -3.43
CA LEU A 27 -26.97 24.40 -4.08
C LEU A 27 -25.60 24.74 -3.47
N PRO A 28 -25.27 26.03 -3.15
CA PRO A 28 -23.97 26.35 -2.56
C PRO A 28 -23.80 25.75 -1.17
N GLY A 29 -24.89 25.64 -0.38
CA GLY A 29 -24.86 24.99 0.92
C GLY A 29 -24.59 23.49 0.85
N ILE A 30 -25.24 22.79 -0.07
CA ILE A 30 -25.05 21.36 -0.28
C ILE A 30 -23.62 21.08 -0.79
N LEU A 31 -23.12 21.85 -1.75
CA LEU A 31 -21.76 21.75 -2.26
C LEU A 31 -20.71 21.97 -1.15
N PHE A 32 -20.91 22.95 -0.29
CA PHE A 32 -20.05 23.22 0.85
C PHE A 32 -19.97 21.99 1.79
N TRP A 33 -21.09 21.39 2.13
CA TRP A 33 -21.13 20.21 2.99
C TRP A 33 -20.48 18.98 2.34
N VAL A 34 -20.66 18.77 1.03
CA VAL A 34 -20.01 17.69 0.29
C VAL A 34 -18.51 17.89 0.29
N VAL A 35 -18.01 19.09 -0.04
CA VAL A 35 -16.59 19.40 -0.03
C VAL A 35 -16.00 19.24 1.37
N LEU A 36 -16.69 19.76 2.41
CA LEU A 36 -16.26 19.62 3.78
C LEU A 36 -16.17 18.14 4.20
N PHE A 37 -17.16 17.32 3.84
CA PHE A 37 -17.17 15.89 4.13
C PHE A 37 -16.03 15.15 3.44
N VAL A 38 -15.76 15.44 2.15
CA VAL A 38 -14.64 14.87 1.40
C VAL A 38 -13.31 15.27 2.03
N VAL A 39 -13.11 16.54 2.36
CA VAL A 39 -11.89 17.04 3.00
C VAL A 39 -11.69 16.36 4.36
N LEU A 40 -12.73 16.27 5.19
CA LEU A 40 -12.65 15.60 6.49
C LEU A 40 -12.34 14.11 6.35
N ARG A 41 -12.90 13.45 5.34
CA ARG A 41 -12.65 12.02 5.10
C ARG A 41 -11.21 11.77 4.62
N VAL A 42 -10.71 12.62 3.72
CA VAL A 42 -9.33 12.53 3.21
C VAL A 42 -8.32 12.83 4.32
N THR A 43 -8.57 13.88 5.12
CA THR A 43 -7.65 14.23 6.22
C THR A 43 -7.66 13.19 7.34
N ARG A 44 -8.81 12.58 7.66
CA ARG A 44 -8.86 11.47 8.62
C ARG A 44 -8.09 10.24 8.13
N LYS A 45 -8.22 9.90 6.85
CA LYS A 45 -7.50 8.77 6.26
C LYS A 45 -5.98 9.02 6.27
N SER A 46 -5.53 10.18 5.83
CA SER A 46 -4.10 10.52 5.83
C SER A 46 -3.49 10.59 7.24
N ARG A 47 -4.24 11.06 8.26
CA ARG A 47 -3.78 11.04 9.66
C ARG A 47 -3.68 9.63 10.24
N ALA A 48 -4.57 8.70 9.86
CA ALA A 48 -4.50 7.31 10.31
C ALA A 48 -3.38 6.51 9.64
N GLU A 49 -3.01 6.86 8.41
CA GLU A 49 -1.95 6.20 7.65
C GLU A 49 -0.54 6.74 7.98
N ALA A 50 -0.43 8.00 8.42
CA ALA A 50 0.86 8.62 8.75
C ALA A 50 1.70 7.84 9.79
N PRO A 51 1.18 7.37 10.93
CA PRO A 51 1.95 6.61 11.90
C PRO A 51 2.36 5.22 11.37
N LYS A 52 1.50 4.56 10.58
CA LYS A 52 1.83 3.28 9.95
C LYS A 52 2.99 3.44 8.96
N ASN A 53 2.95 4.47 8.14
CA ASN A 53 4.01 4.77 7.19
C ASN A 53 5.34 5.12 7.88
N ALA A 54 5.32 5.80 9.01
CA ALA A 54 6.52 6.10 9.79
C ALA A 54 7.15 4.82 10.38
N ALA A 55 6.34 3.94 10.98
CA ALA A 55 6.80 2.66 11.50
C ALA A 55 7.35 1.74 10.41
N GLN A 56 6.69 1.72 9.23
CA GLN A 56 7.16 0.98 8.08
C GLN A 56 8.51 1.49 7.56
N ARG A 57 8.66 2.80 7.42
CA ARG A 57 9.93 3.41 7.01
C ARG A 57 11.05 3.12 7.99
N LYS A 58 10.74 3.19 9.30
CA LYS A 58 11.72 2.84 10.33
C LYS A 58 12.19 1.39 10.17
N LEU A 59 11.26 0.43 10.07
CA LEU A 59 11.61 -0.98 9.87
C LEU A 59 12.47 -1.20 8.62
N VAL A 60 12.12 -0.57 7.48
CA VAL A 60 12.92 -0.66 6.25
C VAL A 60 14.33 -0.15 6.47
N ASN A 61 14.49 1.02 7.11
CA ASN A 61 15.81 1.60 7.37
C ASN A 61 16.62 0.75 8.36
N ASP A 62 15.99 0.24 9.41
CA ASP A 62 16.63 -0.61 10.41
C ASP A 62 17.15 -1.90 9.76
N VAL A 63 16.32 -2.55 8.93
CA VAL A 63 16.70 -3.78 8.21
C VAL A 63 17.85 -3.52 7.22
N ILE A 64 17.78 -2.45 6.44
CA ILE A 64 18.85 -2.08 5.49
C ILE A 64 20.17 -1.81 6.26
N ALA A 65 20.12 -1.06 7.36
CA ALA A 65 21.29 -0.77 8.18
C ALA A 65 21.90 -2.04 8.80
N ILE A 66 21.06 -3.03 9.18
CA ILE A 66 21.54 -4.33 9.66
C ILE A 66 22.26 -5.08 8.55
N ILE A 67 21.68 -5.15 7.35
CA ILE A 67 22.29 -5.83 6.20
C ILE A 67 23.64 -5.16 5.85
N GLU A 68 23.69 -3.84 5.73
CA GLU A 68 24.92 -3.10 5.42
C GLU A 68 26.04 -3.33 6.42
N ARG A 69 25.70 -3.44 7.70
CA ARG A 69 26.67 -3.67 8.76
C ARG A 69 27.15 -5.14 8.82
N THR A 70 26.25 -6.09 8.54
CA THR A 70 26.51 -7.52 8.76
C THR A 70 26.98 -8.22 7.49
N ALA A 71 26.50 -7.79 6.33
CA ALA A 71 26.86 -8.32 5.02
C ALA A 71 27.14 -7.17 4.04
N PRO A 72 28.27 -6.47 4.19
CA PRO A 72 28.65 -5.36 3.30
C PRO A 72 28.80 -5.80 1.84
N ASP A 73 29.17 -7.04 1.63
CA ASP A 73 29.25 -7.77 0.36
C ASP A 73 27.98 -8.61 0.10
N PHE A 74 26.85 -7.94 0.09
CA PHE A 74 25.51 -8.54 -0.04
C PHE A 74 25.37 -9.48 -1.24
N ASP A 75 24.96 -10.73 -1.02
CA ASP A 75 24.76 -11.77 -2.03
C ASP A 75 23.32 -12.31 -2.07
N GLY A 76 22.36 -11.45 -1.79
CA GLY A 76 20.95 -11.77 -1.88
C GLY A 76 20.26 -11.95 -0.53
N ALA A 77 18.93 -11.89 -0.58
CA ALA A 77 18.07 -12.05 0.59
C ALA A 77 16.76 -12.76 0.25
N ALA A 78 16.11 -13.30 1.27
CA ALA A 78 14.74 -13.79 1.20
C ALA A 78 13.93 -13.19 2.35
N VAL A 79 12.81 -12.55 2.02
CA VAL A 79 11.93 -11.88 2.97
C VAL A 79 10.62 -12.66 3.08
N TYR A 80 10.29 -13.11 4.27
CA TYR A 80 9.09 -13.87 4.56
C TYR A 80 8.16 -13.09 5.49
N PRO A 81 6.87 -12.94 5.16
CA PRO A 81 5.89 -12.26 6.01
C PRO A 81 5.56 -13.08 7.25
N SER A 82 5.00 -12.42 8.26
CA SER A 82 4.41 -13.09 9.42
C SER A 82 3.31 -14.06 8.98
N GLY A 83 3.30 -15.26 9.58
CA GLY A 83 2.41 -16.35 9.18
C GLY A 83 2.87 -17.14 7.96
N SER A 84 4.08 -16.91 7.45
CA SER A 84 4.71 -17.80 6.47
C SER A 84 4.95 -19.18 7.08
N MET A 85 4.76 -20.24 6.27
CA MET A 85 5.10 -21.61 6.64
C MET A 85 6.59 -21.94 6.46
N GLU A 86 7.37 -20.98 6.00
CA GLU A 86 8.81 -21.14 5.86
C GLU A 86 9.46 -21.07 7.23
N ARG A 87 10.37 -22.04 7.48
CA ARG A 87 11.14 -22.09 8.72
C ARG A 87 12.36 -21.19 8.62
N SER A 88 12.60 -20.45 9.67
CA SER A 88 13.87 -19.77 9.88
C SER A 88 15.01 -20.78 10.15
N ALA A 89 16.24 -20.33 10.07
CA ALA A 89 17.39 -21.15 10.43
C ALA A 89 17.36 -21.60 11.91
N SER A 90 16.75 -20.80 12.79
CA SER A 90 16.47 -21.16 14.19
C SER A 90 15.34 -22.19 14.35
N GLY A 91 14.68 -22.60 13.26
CA GLY A 91 13.59 -23.58 13.28
C GLY A 91 12.23 -23.01 13.67
N SER A 92 12.13 -21.71 13.95
CA SER A 92 10.86 -21.02 14.25
C SER A 92 10.10 -20.67 12.97
N TYR A 93 8.76 -20.70 13.05
CA TYR A 93 7.90 -20.14 12.03
C TYR A 93 7.64 -18.67 12.36
N GLY A 94 7.50 -17.85 11.35
CA GLY A 94 7.20 -16.44 11.54
C GLY A 94 7.82 -15.55 10.48
N GLY A 95 7.57 -14.25 10.60
CA GLY A 95 8.15 -13.28 9.69
C GLY A 95 9.64 -13.11 9.92
N HIS A 96 10.45 -13.34 8.89
CA HIS A 96 11.89 -13.19 8.97
C HIS A 96 12.51 -12.76 7.64
N ILE A 97 13.71 -12.23 7.70
CA ILE A 97 14.56 -12.04 6.54
C ILE A 97 15.82 -12.87 6.73
N ALA A 98 16.17 -13.68 5.72
CA ALA A 98 17.44 -14.34 5.60
C ALA A 98 18.25 -13.66 4.50
N PHE A 99 19.52 -13.31 4.75
CA PHE A 99 20.37 -12.66 3.78
C PHE A 99 21.77 -13.28 3.83
N GLN A 100 22.49 -13.16 2.72
CA GLN A 100 23.79 -13.78 2.52
C GLN A 100 24.85 -12.75 2.17
N SER A 101 26.10 -13.08 2.56
CA SER A 101 27.30 -12.39 2.17
C SER A 101 28.07 -13.25 1.18
N LEU A 102 28.77 -12.65 0.22
CA LEU A 102 29.67 -13.34 -0.72
C LEU A 102 30.75 -14.13 -0.02
N CYS A 103 31.20 -13.67 1.16
CA CYS A 103 32.16 -14.39 2.00
C CYS A 103 31.58 -15.64 2.68
N GLY A 104 30.33 -16.03 2.39
CA GLY A 104 29.70 -17.27 2.82
C GLY A 104 28.93 -17.20 4.13
N GLY A 105 28.77 -16.02 4.72
CA GLY A 105 27.95 -15.83 5.91
C GLY A 105 26.45 -15.81 5.54
N ARG A 106 25.65 -16.63 6.24
CA ARG A 106 24.20 -16.55 6.20
C ARG A 106 23.70 -15.95 7.51
N PHE A 107 22.89 -14.91 7.40
CA PHE A 107 22.36 -14.17 8.53
C PHE A 107 20.85 -14.19 8.48
N GLU A 108 20.24 -14.07 9.65
CA GLU A 108 18.80 -14.05 9.78
C GLU A 108 18.37 -13.00 10.79
N TYR A 109 17.28 -12.30 10.47
CA TYR A 109 16.64 -11.34 11.35
C TYR A 109 15.17 -11.70 11.46
N ASN A 110 14.73 -12.08 12.65
CA ASN A 110 13.33 -12.41 12.92
C ASN A 110 12.58 -11.14 13.34
N PHE A 111 11.53 -10.81 12.59
CA PHE A 111 10.73 -9.59 12.83
C PHE A 111 9.98 -9.66 14.15
N GLU A 112 9.42 -10.80 14.47
CA GLU A 112 8.57 -10.97 15.66
C GLU A 112 9.38 -10.88 16.96
N SER A 113 10.60 -11.36 16.98
CA SER A 113 11.51 -11.23 18.12
C SER A 113 11.86 -9.77 18.43
N HIS A 114 11.69 -8.87 17.45
CA HIS A 114 11.91 -7.43 17.58
C HIS A 114 10.58 -6.63 17.65
N GLY A 115 9.45 -7.32 17.87
CA GLY A 115 8.15 -6.69 18.03
C GLY A 115 7.49 -6.21 16.74
N TYR A 116 7.96 -6.68 15.58
CA TYR A 116 7.37 -6.33 14.28
C TYR A 116 6.49 -7.46 13.76
N SER A 117 5.29 -7.11 13.28
CA SER A 117 4.46 -7.99 12.47
C SER A 117 4.51 -7.51 11.01
N VAL A 118 4.99 -8.33 10.13
CA VAL A 118 5.25 -8.00 8.73
C VAL A 118 4.19 -8.63 7.85
N SER A 119 3.28 -7.81 7.30
CA SER A 119 2.29 -8.25 6.31
C SER A 119 2.97 -8.59 4.97
N ARG A 120 2.23 -9.24 4.06
CA ARG A 120 2.73 -9.50 2.69
C ARG A 120 3.10 -8.21 1.95
N GLU A 121 2.29 -7.16 2.08
CA GLU A 121 2.58 -5.85 1.47
C GLU A 121 3.86 -5.24 2.04
N MET A 122 4.07 -5.40 3.34
CA MET A 122 5.28 -4.93 4.00
C MET A 122 6.50 -5.74 3.58
N ALA A 123 6.38 -7.06 3.43
CA ALA A 123 7.44 -7.93 2.92
C ALA A 123 7.83 -7.56 1.47
N LEU A 124 6.83 -7.23 0.62
CA LEU A 124 7.07 -6.71 -0.72
C LEU A 124 7.81 -5.36 -0.69
N THR A 125 7.37 -4.45 0.18
CA THR A 125 8.01 -3.13 0.33
C THR A 125 9.46 -3.27 0.81
N LEU A 126 9.74 -4.17 1.76
CA LEU A 126 11.08 -4.49 2.21
C LEU A 126 11.94 -5.06 1.09
N ALA A 127 11.44 -6.06 0.36
CA ALA A 127 12.16 -6.67 -0.76
C ALA A 127 12.51 -5.65 -1.85
N ALA A 128 11.55 -4.78 -2.20
CA ALA A 128 11.75 -3.71 -3.17
C ALA A 128 12.78 -2.67 -2.69
N ALA A 129 12.75 -2.30 -1.42
CA ALA A 129 13.69 -1.35 -0.83
C ALA A 129 15.12 -1.92 -0.80
N ILE A 130 15.27 -3.19 -0.41
CA ILE A 130 16.57 -3.89 -0.41
C ILE A 130 17.09 -4.00 -1.84
N ALA A 131 16.26 -4.46 -2.79
CA ALA A 131 16.64 -4.56 -4.19
C ALA A 131 17.13 -3.21 -4.74
N LYS A 132 16.40 -2.13 -4.49
CA LYS A 132 16.79 -0.78 -4.88
C LYS A 132 18.11 -0.34 -4.26
N ARG A 133 18.33 -0.65 -2.97
CA ARG A 133 19.54 -0.23 -2.23
C ARG A 133 20.78 -0.92 -2.75
N PHE A 134 20.71 -2.21 -3.07
CA PHE A 134 21.82 -3.03 -3.50
C PHE A 134 21.93 -3.22 -5.02
N GLY A 135 21.15 -2.45 -5.82
CA GLY A 135 21.18 -2.52 -7.28
C GLY A 135 20.74 -3.88 -7.84
N SER A 136 19.74 -4.47 -7.22
CA SER A 136 19.26 -5.81 -7.49
C SER A 136 17.79 -5.85 -7.92
N GLU A 137 17.27 -7.05 -8.16
CA GLU A 137 15.87 -7.30 -8.47
C GLU A 137 15.25 -8.22 -7.42
N TYR A 138 13.93 -8.15 -7.25
CA TYR A 138 13.21 -9.08 -6.39
C TYR A 138 12.18 -9.88 -7.18
N ARG A 139 11.93 -11.12 -6.71
CA ARG A 139 10.94 -12.03 -7.30
C ARG A 139 10.09 -12.67 -6.21
N PRO A 140 8.81 -12.96 -6.50
CA PRO A 140 7.98 -13.69 -5.56
C PRO A 140 8.47 -15.14 -5.42
N VAL A 141 8.39 -15.67 -4.20
CA VAL A 141 8.60 -17.08 -3.87
C VAL A 141 7.21 -17.70 -3.66
N TYR A 142 6.92 -18.75 -4.39
CA TYR A 142 5.64 -19.46 -4.30
C TYR A 142 5.76 -20.66 -3.38
N SER A 143 4.76 -20.88 -2.57
CA SER A 143 4.58 -22.11 -1.81
C SER A 143 4.11 -23.25 -2.71
N ARG A 144 4.09 -24.49 -2.18
CA ARG A 144 3.52 -25.64 -2.89
C ARG A 144 2.04 -25.45 -3.27
N ALA A 145 1.31 -24.57 -2.58
CA ALA A 145 -0.08 -24.23 -2.85
C ALA A 145 -0.23 -23.04 -3.84
N GLU A 146 0.81 -22.73 -4.62
CA GLU A 146 0.85 -21.62 -5.59
C GLU A 146 0.57 -20.23 -5.00
N SER A 147 0.60 -20.11 -3.68
CA SER A 147 0.47 -18.83 -3.00
C SER A 147 1.85 -18.22 -2.75
N ILE A 148 1.94 -16.88 -2.81
CA ILE A 148 3.20 -16.19 -2.49
C ILE A 148 3.52 -16.40 -1.01
N SER A 149 4.62 -17.12 -0.74
CA SER A 149 5.14 -17.37 0.61
C SER A 149 6.13 -16.30 1.06
N GLY A 150 6.78 -15.62 0.12
CA GLY A 150 7.76 -14.58 0.40
C GLY A 150 8.29 -13.91 -0.85
N TYR A 151 9.40 -13.19 -0.72
CA TYR A 151 10.08 -12.51 -1.81
C TYR A 151 11.59 -12.77 -1.72
N ARG A 152 12.19 -13.16 -2.83
CA ARG A 152 13.64 -13.30 -2.96
C ARG A 152 14.22 -12.07 -3.63
N VAL A 153 15.24 -11.48 -3.02
CA VAL A 153 16.06 -10.44 -3.62
C VAL A 153 17.30 -11.13 -4.19
N MET A 154 17.46 -11.03 -5.50
CA MET A 154 18.58 -11.65 -6.22
C MET A 154 19.87 -10.87 -5.94
N SER A 155 21.02 -11.54 -5.92
CA SER A 155 22.29 -10.82 -5.90
C SER A 155 22.58 -10.20 -7.29
N PRO A 156 23.38 -9.13 -7.35
CA PRO A 156 23.85 -8.60 -8.63
C PRO A 156 24.58 -9.65 -9.47
N ARG A 157 25.30 -10.56 -8.80
CA ARG A 157 25.99 -11.69 -9.44
C ARG A 157 25.01 -12.68 -10.07
N GLN A 158 23.98 -13.11 -9.33
CA GLN A 158 22.94 -14.02 -9.83
C GLN A 158 22.22 -13.43 -11.04
N LEU A 159 21.95 -12.12 -11.03
CA LEU A 159 21.36 -11.43 -12.18
C LEU A 159 22.30 -11.37 -13.38
N ALA A 160 23.60 -11.25 -13.18
CA ALA A 160 24.58 -11.31 -14.27
C ALA A 160 24.65 -12.71 -14.88
N GLU A 161 24.71 -13.74 -14.06
CA GLU A 161 24.73 -15.15 -14.48
C GLU A 161 23.46 -15.54 -15.29
N GLU A 162 22.28 -15.03 -14.90
CA GLU A 162 21.03 -15.26 -15.66
C GLU A 162 20.97 -14.55 -17.02
N ARG A 163 21.67 -13.42 -17.17
CA ARG A 163 21.72 -12.69 -18.44
C ARG A 163 22.69 -13.31 -19.46
N GLU A 164 23.60 -14.14 -19.01
CA GLU A 164 24.59 -14.84 -19.85
C GLU A 164 24.06 -16.20 -20.35
N GLN A 165 22.92 -16.69 -19.82
CA GLN A 165 22.25 -17.92 -20.25
C GLN A 165 21.18 -17.65 -21.30
#